data_25406fe510249ec0ecde9f05fd668345
#
_entry.id   25406fe510249ec0ecde9f05fd668345
#
_cell.length_a   1.000
_cell.length_b   1.000
_cell.length_c   1.000
_cell.angle_alpha   90.00
_cell.angle_beta   90.00
_cell.angle_gamma   90.00
#
_symmetry.space_group_name_H-M   'P 1'
#
loop_
_entity.id
_entity.type
_entity.pdbx_description
1 polymer ?
#
loop_
_entity_poly.entity_id
_entity_poly.type
_entity_poly.pdbx_seq_one_letter_code
_entity_poly.pdbx_strand_id
1 'polypeptide(L)'
;MKNKQLITIPLVSLSNDQKRWESGREWEEKIFDNKNYIKILALRELPNFSYGIEVKDPSMVTYFGRNTIAIFSNSDFPAQDNIFLVGLKSKPPFIGKLLKNESEIEGEGRKTFMTPTPLHIPESKTSPIADSLHHNLIFKALSQPQGTRFIQQSNICWRHPLVFIHTQEK
;
A
#
# COMPACT_ATOMS: atom_id res chain seq x y z
N MET A 1 -30.49 -10.86 -5.89
CA MET A 1 -29.57 -10.68 -7.06
C MET A 1 -28.64 -9.52 -6.75
N LYS A 2 -27.32 -9.74 -6.76
CA LYS A 2 -26.37 -8.63 -6.65
C LYS A 2 -26.43 -7.87 -7.98
N ASN A 3 -26.83 -6.62 -7.97
CA ASN A 3 -26.87 -5.80 -9.18
C ASN A 3 -25.44 -5.57 -9.65
N LYS A 4 -25.14 -6.09 -10.82
CA LYS A 4 -23.90 -5.78 -11.52
C LYS A 4 -24.03 -4.35 -12.05
N GLN A 5 -23.10 -3.48 -11.66
CA GLN A 5 -23.09 -2.10 -12.10
C GLN A 5 -21.88 -1.84 -13.01
N LEU A 6 -22.14 -1.27 -14.18
CA LEU A 6 -21.09 -0.81 -15.07
C LEU A 6 -20.56 0.55 -14.57
N ILE A 7 -19.31 0.60 -14.16
CA ILE A 7 -18.68 1.80 -13.60
C ILE A 7 -17.52 2.21 -14.50
N THR A 8 -17.38 3.51 -14.73
CA THR A 8 -16.23 4.09 -15.46
C THR A 8 -15.26 4.70 -14.46
N ILE A 9 -14.00 4.27 -14.51
CA ILE A 9 -12.94 4.76 -13.63
C ILE A 9 -11.71 5.21 -14.42
N PRO A 10 -10.91 6.16 -13.91
CA PRO A 10 -9.63 6.53 -14.51
C PRO A 10 -8.68 5.33 -14.53
N LEU A 11 -7.93 5.15 -15.61
CA LEU A 11 -6.89 4.14 -15.74
C LEU A 11 -5.53 4.81 -15.76
N VAL A 12 -4.74 4.60 -14.71
CA VAL A 12 -3.42 5.21 -14.52
C VAL A 12 -2.33 4.19 -14.83
N SER A 13 -1.28 4.61 -15.52
CA SER A 13 -0.07 3.79 -15.69
C SER A 13 0.94 4.13 -14.60
N LEU A 14 1.45 3.11 -13.91
CA LEU A 14 2.70 3.22 -13.17
C LEU A 14 3.82 3.14 -14.20
N SER A 15 4.12 4.27 -14.85
CA SER A 15 5.28 4.33 -15.71
C SER A 15 6.55 4.27 -14.85
N ASN A 16 7.60 3.64 -15.37
CA ASN A 16 8.95 3.68 -14.79
C ASN A 16 9.56 5.10 -14.86
N ASP A 17 8.79 6.09 -15.31
CA ASP A 17 9.19 7.48 -15.22
C ASP A 17 9.40 7.80 -13.75
N GLN A 18 10.64 8.14 -13.45
CA GLN A 18 11.17 8.45 -12.13
C GLN A 18 10.50 9.67 -11.46
N LYS A 19 9.27 9.96 -11.85
CA LYS A 19 8.52 11.08 -11.32
C LYS A 19 8.13 10.78 -9.88
N ARG A 20 8.59 11.63 -9.01
CA ARG A 20 8.32 11.57 -7.57
C ARG A 20 6.98 12.25 -7.33
N TRP A 21 6.08 11.53 -6.70
CA TRP A 21 4.78 12.06 -6.28
C TRP A 21 4.84 12.29 -4.78
N GLU A 22 5.34 13.46 -4.40
CA GLU A 22 5.64 13.77 -3.00
C GLU A 22 4.39 14.06 -2.17
N SER A 23 3.27 14.39 -2.82
CA SER A 23 2.01 14.60 -2.12
C SER A 23 0.89 13.75 -2.69
N GLY A 24 -0.04 13.34 -1.82
CA GLY A 24 -1.27 12.67 -2.25
C GLY A 24 -2.08 13.52 -3.21
N ARG A 25 -2.03 14.86 -3.07
CA ARG A 25 -2.70 15.80 -3.94
C ARG A 25 -2.16 15.78 -5.38
N GLU A 26 -0.83 15.76 -5.55
CA GLU A 26 -0.23 15.65 -6.90
C GLU A 26 -0.61 14.34 -7.58
N TRP A 27 -0.70 13.26 -6.81
CA TRP A 27 -1.16 11.97 -7.31
C TRP A 27 -2.64 12.03 -7.73
N GLU A 28 -3.49 12.64 -6.93
CA GLU A 28 -4.90 12.85 -7.27
C GLU A 28 -5.06 13.71 -8.53
N GLU A 29 -4.34 14.81 -8.64
CA GLU A 29 -4.32 15.66 -9.85
C GLU A 29 -3.93 14.84 -11.08
N LYS A 30 -2.91 13.97 -10.99
CA LYS A 30 -2.56 13.06 -12.08
C LYS A 30 -3.72 12.14 -12.47
N ILE A 31 -4.45 11.63 -11.49
CA ILE A 31 -5.60 10.75 -11.75
C ILE A 31 -6.70 11.53 -12.48
N PHE A 32 -7.00 12.75 -12.05
CA PHE A 32 -8.05 13.59 -12.66
C PHE A 32 -7.68 14.12 -14.03
N ASP A 33 -6.40 14.45 -14.26
CA ASP A 33 -5.90 14.92 -15.55
C ASP A 33 -5.74 13.78 -16.56
N ASN A 34 -5.88 12.55 -16.12
CA ASN A 34 -5.76 11.39 -16.98
C ASN A 34 -6.99 11.25 -17.88
N LYS A 35 -6.76 11.23 -19.19
CA LYS A 35 -7.81 11.05 -20.19
C LYS A 35 -8.14 9.59 -20.49
N ASN A 36 -7.45 8.66 -19.87
CA ASN A 36 -7.70 7.24 -20.05
C ASN A 36 -8.69 6.74 -19.01
N TYR A 37 -9.77 6.15 -19.47
CA TYR A 37 -10.82 5.59 -18.64
C TYR A 37 -11.10 4.15 -19.04
N ILE A 38 -11.52 3.36 -18.07
CA ILE A 38 -11.97 1.99 -18.32
C ILE A 38 -13.36 1.79 -17.73
N LYS A 39 -14.16 0.98 -18.42
CA LYS A 39 -15.44 0.49 -17.92
C LYS A 39 -15.24 -0.87 -17.29
N ILE A 40 -15.64 -1.02 -16.06
CA ILE A 40 -15.56 -2.26 -15.30
C ILE A 40 -16.95 -2.67 -14.82
N LEU A 41 -17.16 -3.96 -14.73
CA LEU A 41 -18.37 -4.53 -14.15
C LEU A 41 -18.12 -4.82 -12.68
N ALA A 42 -18.61 -3.97 -11.81
CA ALA A 42 -18.47 -4.14 -10.37
C ALA A 42 -19.67 -4.88 -9.77
N LEU A 43 -19.37 -5.82 -8.86
CA LEU A 43 -20.38 -6.57 -8.10
C LEU A 43 -20.84 -5.82 -6.82
N ARG A 44 -20.21 -4.69 -6.53
CA ARG A 44 -20.48 -3.83 -5.39
C ARG A 44 -20.13 -2.39 -5.75
N GLU A 45 -20.66 -1.45 -4.99
CA GLU A 45 -20.24 -0.06 -5.10
C GLU A 45 -18.74 0.08 -4.79
N LEU A 46 -18.07 0.87 -5.61
CA LEU A 46 -16.69 1.24 -5.35
C LEU A 46 -16.64 2.49 -4.48
N PRO A 47 -15.63 2.60 -3.61
CA PRO A 47 -15.39 3.84 -2.87
C PRO A 47 -15.20 5.03 -3.82
N ASN A 48 -15.51 6.22 -3.34
CA ASN A 48 -15.22 7.46 -4.05
C ASN A 48 -13.73 7.52 -4.40
N PHE A 49 -13.39 8.21 -5.48
CA PHE A 49 -12.01 8.36 -5.95
C PHE A 49 -11.28 7.03 -6.22
N SER A 50 -12.00 6.03 -6.71
CA SER A 50 -11.40 4.80 -7.20
C SER A 50 -10.78 4.99 -8.58
N TYR A 51 -9.63 4.36 -8.81
CA TYR A 51 -8.91 4.35 -10.08
C TYR A 51 -8.23 3.02 -10.31
N GLY A 52 -7.95 2.70 -11.56
CA GLY A 52 -7.31 1.46 -11.96
C GLY A 52 -5.85 1.64 -12.31
N ILE A 53 -5.04 0.64 -12.01
CA ILE A 53 -3.66 0.48 -12.48
C ILE A 53 -3.59 -0.80 -13.29
N GLU A 54 -3.16 -0.68 -14.55
CA GLU A 54 -2.98 -1.84 -15.43
C GLU A 54 -1.75 -2.65 -15.02
N VAL A 55 -1.94 -3.96 -14.84
CA VAL A 55 -0.89 -4.88 -14.44
C VAL A 55 -0.05 -5.27 -15.66
N LYS A 56 1.04 -4.53 -15.91
CA LYS A 56 1.98 -4.75 -17.02
C LYS A 56 3.33 -5.29 -16.58
N ASP A 57 3.76 -4.91 -15.38
CA ASP A 57 5.04 -5.34 -14.80
C ASP A 57 5.03 -6.86 -14.58
N PRO A 58 6.04 -7.61 -15.05
CA PRO A 58 6.11 -9.07 -14.86
C PRO A 58 5.98 -9.51 -13.40
N SER A 59 6.50 -8.74 -12.46
CA SER A 59 6.39 -9.04 -11.03
C SER A 59 4.95 -8.91 -10.53
N MET A 60 4.23 -7.91 -11.00
CA MET A 60 2.81 -7.73 -10.70
C MET A 60 1.96 -8.82 -11.37
N VAL A 61 2.29 -9.19 -12.62
CA VAL A 61 1.62 -10.29 -13.34
C VAL A 61 1.72 -11.59 -12.57
N THR A 62 2.86 -11.88 -11.96
CA THR A 62 3.04 -13.08 -11.13
C THR A 62 2.08 -13.12 -9.96
N TYR A 63 1.75 -11.96 -9.37
CA TYR A 63 0.86 -11.87 -8.23
C TYR A 63 -0.61 -11.74 -8.61
N PHE A 64 -0.94 -10.83 -9.53
CA PHE A 64 -2.31 -10.47 -9.88
C PHE A 64 -2.88 -11.25 -11.07
N GLY A 65 -2.02 -11.83 -11.89
CA GLY A 65 -2.39 -12.45 -13.17
C GLY A 65 -2.29 -11.50 -14.37
N ARG A 66 -2.36 -12.08 -15.56
CA ARG A 66 -2.35 -11.31 -16.83
C ARG A 66 -3.70 -10.66 -17.08
N ASN A 67 -3.70 -9.61 -17.89
CA ASN A 67 -4.90 -8.86 -18.28
C ASN A 67 -5.73 -8.37 -17.07
N THR A 68 -5.04 -7.94 -16.04
CA THR A 68 -5.66 -7.55 -14.77
C THR A 68 -5.49 -6.05 -14.54
N ILE A 69 -6.51 -5.45 -13.94
CA ILE A 69 -6.47 -4.08 -13.45
C ILE A 69 -6.66 -4.13 -11.94
N ALA A 70 -5.68 -3.62 -11.22
CA ALA A 70 -5.75 -3.43 -9.79
C ALA A 70 -6.42 -2.09 -9.48
N ILE A 71 -7.50 -2.10 -8.72
CA ILE A 71 -8.30 -0.91 -8.41
C ILE A 71 -7.99 -0.44 -7.00
N PHE A 72 -7.53 0.78 -6.90
CA PHE A 72 -7.19 1.47 -5.67
C PHE A 72 -8.14 2.63 -5.40
N SER A 73 -8.21 3.07 -4.15
CA SER A 73 -8.98 4.26 -3.76
C SER A 73 -8.18 5.10 -2.78
N ASN A 74 -8.36 6.43 -2.82
CA ASN A 74 -7.80 7.32 -1.79
C ASN A 74 -8.69 7.44 -0.56
N SER A 75 -9.83 6.76 -0.53
CA SER A 75 -10.71 6.75 0.63
C SER A 75 -10.25 5.76 1.71
N ASP A 76 -10.70 5.97 2.93
CA ASP A 76 -10.47 5.05 4.04
C ASP A 76 -11.33 3.79 3.86
N PHE A 77 -10.76 2.82 3.19
CA PHE A 77 -11.40 1.55 2.86
C PHE A 77 -10.49 0.39 3.26
N PRO A 78 -11.02 -0.73 3.74
CA PRO A 78 -10.20 -1.90 4.06
C PRO A 78 -9.46 -2.40 2.82
N ALA A 79 -8.14 -2.51 2.93
CA ALA A 79 -7.31 -3.00 1.83
C ALA A 79 -7.53 -4.49 1.60
N GLN A 80 -7.83 -4.88 0.36
CA GLN A 80 -7.86 -6.29 -0.01
C GLN A 80 -6.46 -6.88 0.15
N ASP A 81 -6.35 -8.01 0.86
CA ASP A 81 -5.09 -8.74 1.11
C ASP A 81 -3.96 -7.88 1.73
N ASN A 82 -4.31 -6.78 2.42
CA ASN A 82 -3.36 -5.79 2.95
C ASN A 82 -2.43 -5.20 1.87
N ILE A 83 -2.94 -5.03 0.66
CA ILE A 83 -2.19 -4.45 -0.46
C ILE A 83 -2.50 -2.97 -0.59
N PHE A 84 -1.46 -2.19 -0.79
CA PHE A 84 -1.52 -0.74 -0.93
C PHE A 84 -0.66 -0.27 -2.10
N LEU A 85 -1.11 0.79 -2.74
CA LEU A 85 -0.22 1.68 -3.49
C LEU A 85 0.35 2.69 -2.49
N VAL A 86 1.68 2.76 -2.39
CA VAL A 86 2.40 3.54 -1.38
C VAL A 86 3.21 4.62 -2.04
N GLY A 87 2.94 5.87 -1.69
CA GLY A 87 3.74 7.03 -2.09
C GLY A 87 4.78 7.37 -1.03
N LEU A 88 6.03 7.50 -1.43
CA LEU A 88 7.17 7.76 -0.57
C LEU A 88 7.78 9.13 -0.85
N LYS A 89 8.40 9.73 0.17
CA LYS A 89 9.26 10.90 0.00
C LYS A 89 10.40 10.57 -0.96
N SER A 90 10.57 11.40 -1.97
CA SER A 90 11.71 11.36 -2.91
C SER A 90 11.93 10.02 -3.66
N LYS A 91 10.91 9.16 -3.73
CA LYS A 91 10.96 7.88 -4.45
C LYS A 91 9.68 7.67 -5.25
N PRO A 92 9.74 6.93 -6.36
CA PRO A 92 8.54 6.52 -7.06
C PRO A 92 7.60 5.70 -6.18
N PRO A 93 6.27 5.81 -6.37
CA PRO A 93 5.32 4.97 -5.67
C PRO A 93 5.49 3.50 -6.07
N PHE A 94 5.12 2.61 -5.16
CA PHE A 94 5.16 1.18 -5.41
C PHE A 94 3.90 0.49 -4.88
N ILE A 95 3.59 -0.68 -5.44
CA ILE A 95 2.54 -1.55 -4.92
C ILE A 95 3.17 -2.56 -3.98
N GLY A 96 2.69 -2.61 -2.74
CA GLY A 96 3.21 -3.51 -1.72
C GLY A 96 2.13 -4.11 -0.83
N LYS A 97 2.39 -5.34 -0.40
CA LYS A 97 1.61 -6.02 0.63
C LYS A 97 2.21 -5.69 1.99
N LEU A 98 1.42 -5.09 2.85
CA LEU A 98 1.80 -4.85 4.24
C LEU A 98 1.83 -6.19 4.98
N LEU A 99 2.98 -6.57 5.52
CA LEU A 99 3.16 -7.83 6.23
C LEU A 99 2.82 -7.66 7.71
N LYS A 100 3.54 -6.78 8.40
CA LYS A 100 3.33 -6.46 9.82
C LYS A 100 3.94 -5.11 10.15
N ASN A 101 3.52 -4.55 11.28
CA ASN A 101 4.25 -3.47 11.93
C ASN A 101 5.38 -4.06 12.78
N GLU A 102 6.49 -3.36 12.88
CA GLU A 102 7.63 -3.82 13.69
C GLU A 102 7.23 -4.03 15.15
N SER A 103 6.34 -3.21 15.69
CA SER A 103 5.76 -3.35 17.03
C SER A 103 4.98 -4.66 17.25
N GLU A 104 4.37 -5.21 16.19
CA GLU A 104 3.67 -6.50 16.25
C GLU A 104 4.65 -7.67 16.26
N ILE A 105 5.79 -7.54 15.58
CA ILE A 105 6.84 -8.56 15.55
C ILE A 105 7.55 -8.67 16.91
N GLU A 106 7.83 -7.55 17.55
CA GLU A 106 8.40 -7.56 18.92
C GLU A 106 7.46 -8.20 19.95
N GLY A 107 6.15 -8.05 19.78
CA GLY A 107 5.14 -8.67 20.64
C GLY A 107 5.09 -10.21 20.54
N GLU A 108 5.32 -10.77 19.36
CA GLU A 108 5.34 -12.23 19.14
C GLU A 108 6.64 -12.89 19.60
N GLY A 109 7.78 -12.17 19.56
CA GLY A 109 9.09 -12.69 19.98
C GLY A 109 9.30 -12.81 21.49
N ARG A 110 8.47 -12.18 22.31
CA ARG A 110 8.63 -12.21 23.78
C ARG A 110 8.02 -13.42 24.47
N LYS A 111 7.40 -14.36 23.78
CA LYS A 111 6.78 -15.55 24.40
C LYS A 111 7.74 -16.71 24.65
N THR A 112 8.98 -16.63 24.27
CA THR A 112 9.94 -17.72 24.46
C THR A 112 11.28 -17.17 24.90
N PHE A 113 11.44 -16.95 26.18
CA PHE A 113 12.66 -17.11 26.97
C PHE A 113 12.48 -16.39 28.30
N MET A 114 11.90 -17.10 29.27
CA MET A 114 12.09 -16.77 30.67
C MET A 114 13.50 -17.16 31.07
N THR A 115 14.37 -16.20 31.26
CA THR A 115 15.51 -16.36 32.17
C THR A 115 15.36 -15.34 33.29
N PRO A 116 15.28 -15.78 34.53
CA PRO A 116 15.21 -14.89 35.67
C PRO A 116 16.62 -14.44 36.05
N THR A 117 16.92 -13.18 35.86
CA THR A 117 18.04 -12.57 36.58
C THR A 117 17.69 -11.12 36.90
N PRO A 118 17.52 -10.77 38.17
CA PRO A 118 17.30 -9.36 38.52
C PRO A 118 18.66 -8.67 38.61
N LEU A 119 19.00 -7.87 37.63
CA LEU A 119 20.05 -6.88 37.79
C LEU A 119 19.37 -5.52 37.98
N HIS A 120 19.52 -5.01 39.19
CA HIS A 120 19.20 -3.66 39.61
C HIS A 120 20.01 -2.70 38.77
N ILE A 121 19.35 -1.99 37.86
CA ILE A 121 19.91 -0.82 37.16
C ILE A 121 19.20 0.39 37.73
N PRO A 122 19.95 1.42 38.23
CA PRO A 122 19.35 2.61 38.79
C PRO A 122 18.60 3.40 37.70
N GLU A 123 17.40 3.84 38.06
CA GLU A 123 16.55 4.71 37.24
C GLU A 123 17.29 5.98 36.84
N SER A 124 17.77 6.06 35.64
CA SER A 124 18.07 7.33 34.99
C SER A 124 16.79 7.84 34.36
N LYS A 125 16.35 9.00 34.83
CA LYS A 125 15.23 9.75 34.29
C LYS A 125 15.47 10.06 32.82
N THR A 126 14.98 9.24 31.93
CA THR A 126 14.86 9.54 30.51
C THR A 126 13.49 10.14 30.26
N SER A 127 13.50 11.32 29.66
CA SER A 127 12.33 12.11 29.29
C SER A 127 11.34 11.30 28.45
N PRO A 128 10.02 11.47 28.64
CA PRO A 128 8.98 10.70 27.92
C PRO A 128 8.76 11.13 26.47
N ILE A 129 9.72 11.81 25.82
CA ILE A 129 9.56 12.34 24.46
C ILE A 129 10.20 11.44 23.39
N ALA A 130 10.94 10.39 23.74
CA ALA A 130 11.69 9.58 22.78
C ALA A 130 10.94 8.35 22.23
N ASP A 131 9.78 7.98 22.76
CA ASP A 131 9.14 6.69 22.44
C ASP A 131 8.11 6.70 21.31
N SER A 132 7.90 7.83 20.62
CA SER A 132 6.84 7.90 19.58
C SER A 132 7.32 7.84 18.13
N LEU A 133 8.60 7.53 17.86
CA LEU A 133 9.18 8.00 16.60
C LEU A 133 9.63 6.96 15.57
N HIS A 134 9.61 5.67 15.83
CA HIS A 134 10.18 4.73 14.83
C HIS A 134 9.38 3.45 14.66
N HIS A 135 8.12 3.56 14.28
CA HIS A 135 7.42 2.40 13.77
C HIS A 135 7.77 2.21 12.29
N ASN A 136 8.52 1.17 12.00
CA ASN A 136 8.74 0.72 10.64
C ASN A 136 7.55 -0.13 10.19
N LEU A 137 7.10 0.12 8.97
CA LEU A 137 6.17 -0.74 8.26
C LEU A 137 6.96 -1.68 7.35
N ILE A 138 6.59 -2.93 7.33
CA ILE A 138 7.24 -3.95 6.50
C ILE A 138 6.33 -4.30 5.35
N PHE A 139 6.79 -4.01 4.13
CA PHE A 139 6.09 -4.31 2.89
C PHE A 139 6.85 -5.34 2.07
N LYS A 140 6.11 -6.30 1.50
CA LYS A 140 6.58 -7.06 0.35
C LYS A 140 6.22 -6.28 -0.91
N ALA A 141 7.22 -5.77 -1.63
CA ALA A 141 6.98 -5.05 -2.88
C ALA A 141 6.52 -6.03 -3.96
N LEU A 142 5.39 -5.72 -4.58
CA LEU A 142 4.78 -6.49 -5.68
C LEU A 142 5.12 -5.88 -7.05
N SER A 143 5.43 -4.59 -7.10
CA SER A 143 5.97 -3.89 -8.27
C SER A 143 7.51 -3.81 -8.20
N GLN A 144 8.16 -3.55 -9.33
CA GLN A 144 9.62 -3.42 -9.39
C GLN A 144 10.15 -2.18 -8.64
N PRO A 145 11.33 -2.26 -8.04
CA PRO A 145 12.07 -3.49 -7.73
C PRO A 145 11.41 -4.30 -6.60
N GLN A 146 11.34 -5.62 -6.80
CA GLN A 146 10.75 -6.53 -5.81
C GLN A 146 11.62 -6.65 -4.56
N GLY A 147 11.03 -7.14 -3.49
CA GLY A 147 11.71 -7.47 -2.24
C GLY A 147 10.97 -6.96 -1.01
N THR A 148 11.49 -7.31 0.14
CA THR A 148 10.97 -6.81 1.42
C THR A 148 11.54 -5.42 1.69
N ARG A 149 10.66 -4.49 2.03
CA ARG A 149 11.01 -3.09 2.32
C ARG A 149 10.64 -2.74 3.74
N PHE A 150 11.60 -2.25 4.48
CA PHE A 150 11.43 -1.66 5.80
C PHE A 150 11.30 -0.15 5.62
N ILE A 151 10.13 0.39 5.89
CA ILE A 151 9.81 1.79 5.59
C ILE A 151 9.38 2.47 6.88
N GLN A 152 10.11 3.50 7.28
CA GLN A 152 9.68 4.36 8.38
C GLN A 152 8.36 5.03 8.02
N GLN A 153 7.41 5.01 8.92
CA GLN A 153 6.09 5.59 8.70
C GLN A 153 6.17 7.08 8.33
N SER A 154 7.13 7.81 8.85
CA SER A 154 7.41 9.21 8.52
C SER A 154 7.83 9.45 7.07
N ASN A 155 8.29 8.42 6.34
CA ASN A 155 8.66 8.48 4.94
C ASN A 155 7.51 8.17 3.98
N ILE A 156 6.36 7.75 4.52
CA ILE A 156 5.15 7.51 3.73
C ILE A 156 4.38 8.82 3.63
N CYS A 157 4.23 9.31 2.41
CA CYS A 157 3.44 10.51 2.14
C CYS A 157 1.96 10.19 2.07
N TRP A 158 1.62 9.08 1.44
CA TRP A 158 0.25 8.60 1.27
C TRP A 158 0.23 7.10 0.96
N ARG A 159 -0.90 6.47 1.19
CA ARG A 159 -1.15 5.08 0.80
C ARG A 159 -2.60 4.89 0.44
N HIS A 160 -2.84 4.23 -0.67
CA HIS A 160 -4.18 3.93 -1.16
C HIS A 160 -4.43 2.42 -1.12
N PRO A 161 -5.48 1.96 -0.45
CA PRO A 161 -5.78 0.54 -0.35
C PRO A 161 -6.20 -0.04 -1.70
N LEU A 162 -5.81 -1.28 -1.95
CA LEU A 162 -6.39 -2.10 -3.00
C LEU A 162 -7.84 -2.43 -2.62
N VAL A 163 -8.76 -2.08 -3.50
CA VAL A 163 -10.20 -2.29 -3.29
C VAL A 163 -10.69 -3.53 -4.00
N PHE A 164 -10.22 -3.74 -5.24
CA PHE A 164 -10.75 -4.75 -6.13
C PHE A 164 -9.76 -5.11 -7.22
N ILE A 165 -9.82 -6.34 -7.71
CA ILE A 165 -9.05 -6.82 -8.86
C ILE A 165 -10.03 -7.15 -9.97
N HIS A 166 -9.85 -6.53 -11.14
CA HIS A 166 -10.65 -6.77 -12.33
C HIS A 166 -9.83 -7.48 -13.39
N THR A 167 -10.27 -8.65 -13.79
CA THR A 167 -9.66 -9.39 -14.91
C THR A 167 -10.44 -9.09 -16.18
N GLN A 168 -9.74 -8.64 -17.21
CA GLN A 168 -10.33 -8.41 -18.53
C GLN A 168 -10.45 -9.75 -19.24
N GLU A 169 -11.65 -10.12 -19.59
CA GLU A 169 -11.89 -11.22 -20.52
C GLU A 169 -11.48 -10.75 -21.94
N LYS A 170 -10.74 -11.60 -22.64
CA LYS A 170 -10.37 -11.35 -24.04
C LYS A 170 -11.55 -11.69 -24.96
#